data_7ad28a0bc444c6e3efef9b7f8f8f6adf
#
_entry.id   7ad28a0bc444c6e3efef9b7f8f8f6adf
#
_cell.length_a   1.000
_cell.length_b   1.000
_cell.length_c   1.000
_cell.angle_alpha   90.00
_cell.angle_beta   90.00
_cell.angle_gamma   90.00
#
_symmetry.space_group_name_H-M   'P 1'
#
loop_
_entity.id
_entity.type
_entity.pdbx_description
1 polymer ?
#
loop_
_entity_poly.entity_id
_entity_poly.type
_entity_poly.pdbx_seq_one_letter_code
_entity_poly.pdbx_strand_id
1 'polypeptide(L)'
;IIQLSSIYGVVGQDLSIYLGTKMKESMSYSVIKGGINNLTRQMASYYGKYNIRVNAICPGGVSDINHNKIFIKNYNRKVPLKRLAKNTEIASAILFLASDASSYMTGSMLMVDGGWTAI
;
A
#
# COMPACT_ATOMS: atom_id res chain seq x y z
N ILE A 1 -13.45 -9.23 -1.77
CA ILE A 1 -12.03 -9.63 -1.80
C ILE A 1 -11.18 -8.39 -1.60
N ILE A 2 -10.15 -8.47 -0.73
CA ILE A 2 -9.22 -7.36 -0.49
C ILE A 2 -7.81 -7.87 -0.74
N GLN A 3 -7.11 -7.25 -1.70
CA GLN A 3 -5.73 -7.57 -2.04
C GLN A 3 -4.77 -6.65 -1.26
N LEU A 4 -3.69 -7.22 -0.73
CA LEU A 4 -2.65 -6.45 -0.04
C LEU A 4 -1.54 -6.09 -1.03
N SER A 5 -1.62 -4.89 -1.59
CA SER A 5 -0.62 -4.32 -2.48
C SER A 5 0.40 -3.44 -1.71
N SER A 6 0.87 -2.37 -2.30
CA SER A 6 1.81 -1.40 -1.75
C SER A 6 1.77 -0.11 -2.60
N ILE A 7 2.25 1.01 -2.03
CA ILE A 7 2.59 2.20 -2.82
C ILE A 7 3.54 1.85 -3.98
N TYR A 8 4.46 0.89 -3.79
CA TYR A 8 5.41 0.45 -4.83
C TYR A 8 4.79 -0.44 -5.92
N GLY A 9 3.51 -0.69 -5.87
CA GLY A 9 2.72 -1.16 -7.01
C GLY A 9 2.15 -0.02 -7.87
N VAL A 10 2.31 1.24 -7.43
CA VAL A 10 1.77 2.45 -8.08
C VAL A 10 2.88 3.40 -8.51
N VAL A 11 3.90 3.58 -7.65
CA VAL A 11 5.06 4.44 -7.91
C VAL A 11 6.36 3.65 -7.78
N GLY A 12 7.43 4.13 -8.41
CA GLY A 12 8.77 3.58 -8.23
C GLY A 12 9.29 3.74 -6.81
N GLN A 13 10.22 2.86 -6.42
CA GLN A 13 10.86 2.95 -5.11
C GLN A 13 11.80 4.16 -5.05
N ASP A 14 11.68 4.95 -4.00
CA ASP A 14 12.67 6.00 -3.71
C ASP A 14 13.85 5.39 -2.94
N LEU A 15 14.95 5.15 -3.65
CA LEU A 15 16.12 4.48 -3.09
C LEU A 15 16.83 5.30 -2.02
N SER A 16 16.55 6.59 -1.93
CA SER A 16 17.17 7.47 -0.92
C SER A 16 16.79 7.10 0.51
N ILE A 17 15.67 6.41 0.71
CA ILE A 17 15.26 5.96 2.05
C ILE A 17 16.16 4.87 2.62
N TYR A 18 16.89 4.14 1.77
CA TYR A 18 17.80 3.07 2.17
C TYR A 18 19.23 3.54 2.43
N LEU A 19 19.57 4.82 2.09
CA LEU A 19 20.91 5.36 2.28
C LEU A 19 21.34 5.28 3.75
N GLY A 20 22.57 4.79 3.96
CA GLY A 20 23.13 4.59 5.30
C GLY A 20 22.59 3.34 6.03
N THR A 21 21.84 2.47 5.34
CA THR A 21 21.35 1.19 5.88
C THR A 21 21.98 0.01 5.14
N LYS A 22 21.80 -1.21 5.67
CA LYS A 22 22.11 -2.46 4.97
C LYS A 22 20.92 -3.03 4.19
N MET A 23 19.78 -2.31 4.19
CA MET A 23 18.58 -2.70 3.45
C MET A 23 18.82 -2.51 1.95
N LYS A 24 18.23 -3.39 1.17
CA LYS A 24 18.30 -3.33 -0.30
C LYS A 24 16.89 -3.23 -0.88
N GLU A 25 16.78 -2.53 -1.98
CA GLU A 25 15.58 -2.53 -2.82
C GLU A 25 15.37 -3.90 -3.46
N SER A 26 14.15 -4.17 -3.88
CA SER A 26 13.80 -5.37 -4.63
C SER A 26 12.95 -5.02 -5.84
N MET A 27 13.50 -5.22 -7.05
CA MET A 27 12.77 -5.04 -8.30
C MET A 27 11.55 -5.96 -8.39
N SER A 28 11.69 -7.21 -7.94
CA SER A 28 10.59 -8.18 -7.91
C SER A 28 9.42 -7.73 -7.04
N TYR A 29 9.68 -6.98 -5.96
CA TYR A 29 8.63 -6.45 -5.11
C TYR A 29 7.69 -5.51 -5.89
N SER A 30 8.25 -4.56 -6.63
CA SER A 30 7.45 -3.63 -7.46
C SER A 30 6.69 -4.37 -8.56
N VAL A 31 7.29 -5.37 -9.21
CA VAL A 31 6.62 -6.21 -10.21
C VAL A 31 5.43 -6.94 -9.59
N ILE A 32 5.61 -7.59 -8.45
CA ILE A 32 4.55 -8.33 -7.74
C ILE A 32 3.42 -7.37 -7.33
N LYS A 33 3.75 -6.24 -6.72
CA LYS A 33 2.75 -5.29 -6.22
C LYS A 33 2.01 -4.57 -7.36
N GLY A 34 2.69 -4.26 -8.46
CA GLY A 34 2.07 -3.77 -9.69
C GLY A 34 1.15 -4.81 -10.34
N GLY A 35 1.58 -6.07 -10.35
CA GLY A 35 0.76 -7.20 -10.79
C GLY A 35 -0.52 -7.36 -9.96
N ILE A 36 -0.43 -7.25 -8.63
CA ILE A 36 -1.59 -7.28 -7.73
C ILE A 36 -2.58 -6.16 -8.06
N ASN A 37 -2.10 -4.94 -8.35
CA ASN A 37 -2.98 -3.83 -8.71
C ASN A 37 -3.75 -4.10 -10.02
N ASN A 38 -3.08 -4.64 -11.02
CA ASN A 38 -3.75 -4.99 -12.27
C ASN A 38 -4.68 -6.20 -12.12
N LEU A 39 -4.27 -7.22 -11.37
CA LEU A 39 -5.12 -8.36 -11.03
C LEU A 39 -6.39 -7.93 -10.29
N THR A 40 -6.29 -6.95 -9.38
CA THR A 40 -7.47 -6.38 -8.68
C THR A 40 -8.51 -5.85 -9.67
N ARG A 41 -8.08 -5.11 -10.69
CA ARG A 41 -8.99 -4.60 -11.74
C ARG A 41 -9.60 -5.73 -12.56
N GLN A 42 -8.79 -6.70 -12.96
CA GLN A 42 -9.23 -7.87 -13.70
C GLN A 42 -10.29 -8.67 -12.92
N MET A 43 -10.02 -8.93 -11.64
CA MET A 43 -10.94 -9.64 -10.77
C MET A 43 -12.23 -8.85 -10.51
N ALA A 44 -12.13 -7.52 -10.32
CA ALA A 44 -13.30 -6.67 -10.13
C ALA A 44 -14.24 -6.72 -11.34
N SER A 45 -13.68 -6.65 -12.55
CA SER A 45 -14.43 -6.79 -13.80
C SER A 45 -15.10 -8.16 -13.92
N TYR A 46 -14.37 -9.23 -13.58
CA TYR A 46 -14.89 -10.59 -13.72
C TYR A 46 -15.97 -10.93 -12.67
N TYR A 47 -15.75 -10.55 -11.40
CA TYR A 47 -16.60 -10.94 -10.28
C TYR A 47 -17.75 -9.97 -10.01
N GLY A 48 -17.76 -8.78 -10.59
CA GLY A 48 -18.81 -7.77 -10.37
C GLY A 48 -20.22 -8.27 -10.68
N LYS A 49 -20.39 -9.08 -11.73
CA LYS A 49 -21.67 -9.72 -12.08
C LYS A 49 -22.21 -10.69 -11.02
N TYR A 50 -21.37 -11.14 -10.11
CA TYR A 50 -21.75 -11.98 -8.97
C TYR A 50 -21.91 -11.18 -7.67
N ASN A 51 -21.94 -9.85 -7.76
CA ASN A 51 -22.00 -8.95 -6.61
C ASN A 51 -20.79 -9.14 -5.64
N ILE A 52 -19.62 -9.51 -6.17
CA ILE A 52 -18.39 -9.67 -5.41
C ILE A 52 -17.49 -8.47 -5.73
N ARG A 53 -17.22 -7.65 -4.72
CA ARG A 53 -16.29 -6.52 -4.82
C ARG A 53 -14.84 -6.98 -4.62
N VAL A 54 -13.93 -6.42 -5.41
CA VAL A 54 -12.50 -6.70 -5.32
C VAL A 54 -11.75 -5.37 -5.31
N ASN A 55 -11.05 -5.08 -4.22
CA ASN A 55 -10.25 -3.86 -4.08
C ASN A 55 -8.85 -4.21 -3.56
N ALA A 56 -7.91 -3.31 -3.74
CA ALA A 56 -6.59 -3.41 -3.13
C ALA A 56 -6.38 -2.29 -2.11
N ILE A 57 -5.70 -2.61 -1.02
CA ILE A 57 -5.09 -1.62 -0.15
C ILE A 57 -3.62 -1.47 -0.54
N CYS A 58 -3.14 -0.22 -0.61
CA CYS A 58 -1.77 0.13 -0.96
C CYS A 58 -1.11 0.89 0.20
N PRO A 59 -0.60 0.18 1.22
CA PRO A 59 0.08 0.83 2.32
C PRO A 59 1.38 1.48 1.89
N GLY A 60 1.73 2.59 2.57
CA GLY A 60 3.09 3.07 2.67
C GLY A 60 3.90 2.28 3.70
N GLY A 61 4.91 2.91 4.29
CA GLY A 61 5.69 2.31 5.36
C GLY A 61 4.85 2.11 6.62
N VAL A 62 4.83 0.88 7.12
CA VAL A 62 4.13 0.49 8.35
C VAL A 62 5.14 0.26 9.45
N SER A 63 4.83 0.69 10.66
CA SER A 63 5.74 0.60 11.81
C SER A 63 5.97 -0.86 12.22
N ASP A 64 7.24 -1.22 12.41
CA ASP A 64 7.70 -2.49 12.96
C ASP A 64 8.80 -2.23 14.01
N ILE A 65 8.83 -3.02 15.07
CA ILE A 65 9.80 -2.91 16.15
C ILE A 65 11.25 -3.13 15.69
N ASN A 66 11.42 -3.88 14.61
CA ASN A 66 12.73 -4.24 14.06
C ASN A 66 13.24 -3.24 13.00
N HIS A 67 12.48 -2.22 12.68
CA HIS A 67 12.90 -1.27 11.65
C HIS A 67 14.19 -0.52 12.03
N ASN A 68 15.09 -0.41 11.06
CA ASN A 68 16.32 0.37 11.19
C ASN A 68 15.99 1.86 11.43
N LYS A 69 16.58 2.47 12.47
CA LYS A 69 16.34 3.87 12.84
C LYS A 69 16.70 4.86 11.73
N ILE A 70 17.74 4.57 10.93
CA ILE A 70 18.15 5.42 9.80
C ILE A 70 17.07 5.36 8.71
N PHE A 71 16.56 4.16 8.41
CA PHE A 71 15.45 3.98 7.48
C PHE A 71 14.23 4.80 7.92
N ILE A 72 13.80 4.67 9.18
CA ILE A 72 12.66 5.44 9.71
C ILE A 72 12.89 6.94 9.53
N LYS A 73 14.08 7.44 9.88
CA LYS A 73 14.43 8.86 9.72
C LYS A 73 14.34 9.30 8.27
N ASN A 74 14.89 8.52 7.34
CA ASN A 74 14.88 8.84 5.91
C ASN A 74 13.45 8.80 5.35
N TYR A 75 12.69 7.76 5.71
CA TYR A 75 11.29 7.61 5.31
C TYR A 75 10.44 8.80 5.78
N ASN A 76 10.54 9.16 7.06
CA ASN A 76 9.76 10.24 7.66
C ASN A 76 10.04 11.63 7.05
N ARG A 77 11.22 11.84 6.43
CA ARG A 77 11.51 13.08 5.70
C ARG A 77 10.70 13.22 4.43
N LYS A 78 10.38 12.10 3.79
CA LYS A 78 9.68 12.04 2.49
C LYS A 78 8.16 12.09 2.66
N VAL A 79 7.62 11.35 3.63
CA VAL A 79 6.17 11.26 3.81
C VAL A 79 5.61 12.55 4.43
N PRO A 80 4.53 13.14 3.91
CA PRO A 80 3.91 14.35 4.46
C PRO A 80 3.54 14.26 5.94
N LEU A 81 2.98 13.14 6.41
CA LEU A 81 2.64 12.94 7.81
C LEU A 81 3.85 12.69 8.73
N LYS A 82 5.09 12.66 8.19
CA LYS A 82 6.35 12.57 8.93
C LYS A 82 6.48 11.38 9.87
N ARG A 83 5.77 10.31 9.60
CA ARG A 83 5.82 9.06 10.37
C ARG A 83 5.41 7.85 9.52
N LEU A 84 5.75 6.66 10.00
CA LEU A 84 5.20 5.41 9.51
C LEU A 84 3.75 5.23 10.00
N ALA A 85 2.97 4.45 9.28
CA ALA A 85 1.62 4.07 9.70
C ALA A 85 1.67 3.09 10.89
N LYS A 86 0.66 3.14 11.73
CA LYS A 86 0.40 2.10 12.73
C LYS A 86 -0.33 0.92 12.07
N ASN A 87 -0.14 -0.29 12.58
CA ASN A 87 -0.88 -1.47 12.09
C ASN A 87 -2.40 -1.28 12.18
N THR A 88 -2.90 -0.60 13.21
CA THR A 88 -4.32 -0.30 13.38
C THR A 88 -4.88 0.61 12.28
N GLU A 89 -4.06 1.52 11.71
CA GLU A 89 -4.50 2.40 10.62
C GLU A 89 -4.71 1.61 9.33
N ILE A 90 -3.85 0.61 9.08
CA ILE A 90 -4.02 -0.31 7.94
C ILE A 90 -5.23 -1.22 8.17
N ALA A 91 -5.39 -1.77 9.38
CA ALA A 91 -6.53 -2.61 9.73
C ALA A 91 -7.87 -1.86 9.58
N SER A 92 -7.94 -0.60 9.97
CA SER A 92 -9.14 0.24 9.81
C SER A 92 -9.50 0.45 8.34
N ALA A 93 -8.53 0.66 7.47
CA ALA A 93 -8.76 0.80 6.04
C ALA A 93 -9.23 -0.54 5.41
N ILE A 94 -8.69 -1.67 5.85
CA ILE A 94 -9.16 -3.00 5.45
C ILE A 94 -10.61 -3.20 5.90
N LEU A 95 -10.95 -2.85 7.14
CA LEU A 95 -12.30 -2.95 7.66
C LEU A 95 -13.29 -2.09 6.86
N PHE A 96 -12.92 -0.87 6.50
CA PHE A 96 -13.71 -0.03 5.59
C PHE A 96 -13.98 -0.74 4.26
N LEU A 97 -12.96 -1.29 3.60
CA LEU A 97 -13.13 -2.01 2.33
C LEU A 97 -13.96 -3.30 2.47
N ALA A 98 -13.96 -3.91 3.66
CA ALA A 98 -14.73 -5.12 3.95
C ALA A 98 -16.20 -4.85 4.27
N SER A 99 -16.53 -3.63 4.66
CA SER A 99 -17.87 -3.24 5.12
C SER A 99 -18.74 -2.66 3.99
N ASP A 100 -20.02 -2.47 4.29
CA ASP A 100 -20.99 -1.84 3.39
C ASP A 100 -20.72 -0.35 3.16
N ALA A 101 -19.89 0.29 4.01
CA ALA A 101 -19.43 1.67 3.79
C ALA A 101 -18.68 1.85 2.46
N SER A 102 -18.16 0.76 1.89
CA SER A 102 -17.52 0.73 0.58
C SER A 102 -18.32 -0.04 -0.48
N SER A 103 -19.65 -0.17 -0.30
CA SER A 103 -20.52 -1.04 -1.14
C SER A 103 -20.46 -0.71 -2.64
N TYR A 104 -20.15 0.54 -3.01
CA TYR A 104 -20.01 0.95 -4.42
C TYR A 104 -18.57 1.04 -4.91
N MET A 105 -17.62 0.39 -4.18
CA MET A 105 -16.21 0.36 -4.54
C MET A 105 -15.80 -1.03 -5.01
N THR A 106 -15.33 -1.13 -6.25
CA THR A 106 -14.67 -2.32 -6.80
C THR A 106 -13.62 -1.91 -7.82
N GLY A 107 -12.53 -2.65 -7.93
CA GLY A 107 -11.38 -2.33 -8.80
C GLY A 107 -10.50 -1.18 -8.31
N SER A 108 -10.72 -0.68 -7.10
CA SER A 108 -10.01 0.48 -6.54
C SER A 108 -8.73 0.07 -5.83
N MET A 109 -7.72 0.96 -5.89
CA MET A 109 -6.51 0.92 -5.07
C MET A 109 -6.61 2.01 -4.01
N LEU A 110 -6.80 1.62 -2.75
CA LEU A 110 -6.89 2.54 -1.62
C LEU A 110 -5.49 2.83 -1.07
N MET A 111 -5.00 4.06 -1.30
CA MET A 111 -3.72 4.52 -0.74
C MET A 111 -3.87 4.77 0.76
N VAL A 112 -2.96 4.16 1.57
CA VAL A 112 -2.87 4.40 3.01
C VAL A 112 -1.39 4.64 3.34
N ASP A 113 -0.88 5.79 2.95
CA ASP A 113 0.55 6.03 2.77
C ASP A 113 1.07 7.33 3.42
N GLY A 114 0.22 8.02 4.17
CA GLY A 114 0.58 9.28 4.82
C GLY A 114 0.89 10.42 3.86
N GLY A 115 0.42 10.30 2.60
CA GLY A 115 0.61 11.27 1.53
C GLY A 115 1.87 11.03 0.67
N TRP A 116 2.54 9.88 0.81
CA TRP A 116 3.74 9.55 0.02
C TRP A 116 3.52 9.71 -1.49
N THR A 117 2.39 9.23 -2.01
CA THR A 117 2.08 9.28 -3.44
C THR A 117 1.41 10.58 -3.90
N ALA A 118 1.20 11.52 -3.00
CA ALA A 118 0.53 12.79 -3.30
C ALA A 118 1.51 13.90 -3.74
N ILE A 119 2.83 13.69 -3.59
CA ILE A 119 3.89 14.68 -3.87
C ILE A 119 5.00 14.06 -4.70
#